data_21b4b54053e839cfa520c8b505493c77
#
_entry.id   21b4b54053e839cfa520c8b505493c77
#
_cell.length_a   1.000
_cell.length_b   1.000
_cell.length_c   1.000
_cell.angle_alpha   90.00
_cell.angle_beta   90.00
_cell.angle_gamma   90.00
#
_symmetry.space_group_name_H-M   'P 1'
#
loop_
_entity.id
_entity.type
_entity.pdbx_description
1 polymer ?
#
loop_
_entity_poly.entity_id
_entity_poly.type
_entity_poly.pdbx_seq_one_letter_code
_entity_poly.pdbx_strand_id
1 'polypeptide(L)' 'MAQAPDYKVLQGDTRYELQREVNTWIKLDYVPLGGVSSYEDKTGFYSKVVFIQAMYLAGSKAKA' A
#
# COMPACT_ATOMS: atom_id res chain seq x y z
N MET A 1 -13.53 -12.88 -15.51
CA MET A 1 -12.98 -13.36 -14.32
C MET A 1 -12.01 -12.35 -13.71
N ALA A 2 -12.11 -12.19 -12.43
CA ALA A 2 -11.29 -11.22 -11.74
C ALA A 2 -9.88 -11.75 -11.52
N GLN A 3 -8.91 -10.90 -11.68
CA GLN A 3 -7.54 -11.22 -11.39
C GLN A 3 -7.02 -10.22 -10.36
N ALA A 4 -6.00 -10.64 -9.64
CA ALA A 4 -5.35 -9.71 -8.73
C ALA A 4 -4.76 -8.57 -9.54
N PRO A 5 -4.88 -7.34 -9.04
CA PRO A 5 -4.28 -6.21 -9.76
C PRO A 5 -2.75 -6.33 -9.75
N ASP A 6 -2.14 -5.88 -10.83
CA ASP A 6 -0.69 -5.87 -10.92
C ASP A 6 -0.09 -4.82 -10.00
N TYR A 7 -0.81 -3.78 -9.70
CA TYR A 7 -0.33 -2.65 -8.95
C TYR A 7 -1.42 -2.22 -7.99
N LYS A 8 -1.05 -1.94 -6.77
CA LYS A 8 -2.04 -1.45 -5.81
C LYS A 8 -1.37 -0.52 -4.82
N VAL A 9 -2.19 0.30 -4.19
CA VAL A 9 -1.74 1.22 -3.17
C VAL A 9 -2.43 0.85 -1.87
N LEU A 10 -1.65 0.67 -0.83
CA LEU A 10 -2.15 0.38 0.50
C LEU A 10 -2.07 1.63 1.34
N GLN A 11 -2.96 1.74 2.31
CA GLN A 11 -2.88 2.84 3.26
C GLN A 11 -3.22 2.33 4.65
N GLY A 12 -2.70 3.03 5.63
CA GLY A 12 -3.00 2.70 7.01
C GLY A 12 -2.97 3.96 7.85
N ASP A 13 -3.70 3.97 8.93
CA ASP A 13 -3.75 5.11 9.84
C ASP A 13 -2.50 5.22 10.68
N THR A 14 -1.79 4.13 10.86
CA THR A 14 -0.53 4.11 11.58
C THR A 14 0.48 3.31 10.78
N ARG A 15 1.76 3.52 11.10
CA ARG A 15 2.80 2.74 10.44
C ARG A 15 2.60 1.25 10.72
N TYR A 16 2.15 0.94 11.91
CA TYR A 16 1.95 -0.45 12.28
C TYR A 16 0.87 -1.10 11.43
N GLU A 17 -0.24 -0.40 11.23
CA GLU A 17 -1.32 -0.93 10.40
C GLU A 17 -0.87 -1.10 8.97
N LEU A 18 -0.16 -0.12 8.44
CA LEU A 18 0.36 -0.25 7.08
C LEU A 18 1.32 -1.43 6.98
N GLN A 19 2.19 -1.59 7.97
CA GLN A 19 3.14 -2.68 7.96
C GLN A 19 2.43 -4.03 7.91
N ARG A 20 1.36 -4.17 8.66
CA ARG A 20 0.59 -5.41 8.64
C ARG A 20 -0.02 -5.67 7.27
N GLU A 21 -0.55 -4.62 6.65
CA GLU A 21 -1.10 -4.76 5.31
C GLU A 21 -0.02 -5.17 4.32
N VAL A 22 1.11 -4.51 4.37
CA VAL A 22 2.21 -4.82 3.46
C VAL A 22 2.62 -6.29 3.64
N ASN A 23 2.75 -6.74 4.89
CA ASN A 23 3.15 -8.11 5.12
C ASN A 23 2.13 -9.11 4.59
N THR A 24 0.86 -8.78 4.70
CA THR A 24 -0.19 -9.63 4.17
C THR A 24 -0.04 -9.79 2.66
N TRP A 25 0.20 -8.68 1.97
CA TRP A 25 0.29 -8.74 0.51
C TRP A 25 1.60 -9.34 0.02
N ILE A 26 2.67 -9.20 0.82
CA ILE A 26 3.92 -9.88 0.47
C ILE A 26 3.71 -11.39 0.43
N LYS A 27 2.89 -11.92 1.32
CA LYS A 27 2.58 -13.35 1.30
C LYS A 27 1.82 -13.77 0.05
N LEU A 28 1.24 -12.81 -0.64
CA LEU A 28 0.52 -13.06 -1.87
C LEU A 28 1.34 -12.67 -3.10
N ASP A 29 2.64 -12.62 -2.93
CA ASP A 29 3.60 -12.35 -4.01
C ASP A 29 3.64 -10.90 -4.47
N TYR A 30 3.17 -9.99 -3.65
CA TYR A 30 3.33 -8.58 -3.93
C TYR A 30 4.65 -8.08 -3.35
N VAL A 31 5.22 -7.10 -3.99
CA VAL A 31 6.51 -6.52 -3.60
C VAL A 31 6.32 -5.02 -3.39
N PRO A 32 6.83 -4.48 -2.28
CA PRO A 32 6.76 -3.02 -2.09
C PRO A 32 7.56 -2.29 -3.14
N LEU A 33 7.03 -1.17 -3.60
CA LEU A 33 7.67 -0.35 -4.60
C LEU A 33 8.01 0.98 -3.96
N GLY A 34 9.31 1.22 -3.77
CA GLY A 34 9.75 2.44 -3.13
C GLY A 34 9.51 2.42 -1.64
N GLY A 35 9.65 3.55 -1.02
CA GLY A 35 9.46 3.68 0.41
C GLY A 35 8.05 4.07 0.77
N VAL A 36 7.79 4.14 2.07
CA VAL A 36 6.49 4.55 2.58
C VAL A 36 6.38 6.07 2.46
N SER A 37 5.24 6.52 1.99
CA SER A 37 4.91 7.94 1.95
C SER A 37 3.81 8.22 2.96
N SER A 38 3.60 9.49 3.24
CA SER A 38 2.54 9.88 4.15
C SER A 38 1.95 11.21 3.71
N TYR A 39 0.72 11.44 4.13
CA TYR A 39 0.10 12.74 3.91
C TYR A 39 -0.83 13.02 5.08
N GLU A 40 -1.12 14.30 5.24
CA GLU A 40 -2.02 14.73 6.30
C GLU A 40 -3.41 14.89 5.74
N ASP A 41 -4.37 14.23 6.38
CA ASP A 41 -5.75 14.29 5.99
C ASP A 41 -6.48 15.15 7.01
N LYS A 42 -6.94 16.31 6.58
CA LYS A 42 -7.66 17.23 7.45
C LYS A 42 -9.14 17.15 7.18
N THR A 43 -9.89 16.79 8.19
CA THR A 43 -11.34 16.66 8.07
C THR A 43 -11.98 17.35 9.25
N GLY A 44 -12.67 18.44 8.97
CA GLY A 44 -13.31 19.19 10.05
C GLY A 44 -12.28 19.74 11.02
N PHE A 45 -12.45 19.43 12.30
CA PHE A 45 -11.53 19.90 13.34
C PHE A 45 -10.35 18.98 13.54
N TYR A 46 -10.31 17.86 12.83
CA TYR A 46 -9.30 16.85 13.07
C TYR A 46 -8.35 16.78 11.90
N SER A 47 -7.13 16.42 12.21
CA SER A 47 -6.20 16.05 11.17
C SER A 47 -5.51 14.77 11.60
N LYS A 48 -5.17 13.95 10.63
CA LYS A 48 -4.43 12.74 10.91
C LYS A 48 -3.47 12.48 9.79
N VAL A 49 -2.42 11.75 10.09
CA VAL A 49 -1.43 11.37 9.09
C VAL A 49 -1.78 9.98 8.60
N VAL A 50 -1.83 9.85 7.29
CA VAL A 50 -2.11 8.57 6.64
C VAL A 50 -0.84 8.12 5.95
N PHE A 51 -0.49 6.86 6.15
CA PHE A 51 0.70 6.27 5.54
C PHE A 51 0.30 5.43 4.35
N ILE A 52 1.04 5.52 3.28
CA ILE A 52 0.72 4.80 2.05
C ILE A 52 1.95 4.09 1.52
N GLN A 53 1.71 3.00 0.83
CA GLN A 53 2.75 2.20 0.23
C GLN A 53 2.24 1.59 -1.06
N ALA A 54 2.98 1.80 -2.14
CA ALA A 54 2.65 1.17 -3.41
C ALA A 54 3.23 -0.24 -3.45
N MET A 55 2.51 -1.14 -4.07
CA MET A 55 2.94 -2.54 -4.21
C MET A 55 2.68 -2.98 -5.64
N TYR A 56 3.46 -3.94 -6.10
CA TYR A 56 3.20 -4.55 -7.39
C TYR A 56 3.31 -6.06 -7.27
N LEU A 57 2.61 -6.74 -8.16
CA LEU A 57 2.59 -8.20 -8.12
C LEU A 57 3.86 -8.72 -8.75
N ALA A 58 4.59 -9.52 -7.98
CA ALA A 58 5.82 -10.12 -8.49
C ALA A 58 5.49 -11.03 -9.67
N GLY A 59 6.32 -10.97 -10.68
CA GLY A 59 6.05 -11.74 -11.87
C GLY A 59 5.08 -11.10 -12.83
N SER A 60 4.60 -9.91 -12.52
CA SER A 60 3.70 -9.19 -13.40
C SER A 60 4.43 -8.81 -14.69
N LYS A 61 3.72 -8.92 -15.80
CA LYS A 61 4.28 -8.51 -17.07
C LYS A 61 4.25 -7.01 -17.27
N ALA A 62 3.44 -6.34 -16.48
CA ALA A 62 3.26 -4.90 -16.65
C ALA A 62 4.50 -4.11 -16.30
N LYS A 63 5.41 -4.73 -15.62
CA LYS A 63 6.60 -4.04 -15.17
C LYS A 63 7.52 -3.61 -16.27
N ALA A 64 7.39 -4.20 -17.36
CA ALA A 64 8.37 -3.98 -18.43
C ALA A 64 8.64 -2.55 -18.72
#